data_f550fd54d1e86369d7a65dcee0a4a285
#
_entry.id   f550fd54d1e86369d7a65dcee0a4a285
#
_cell.length_a   1.000
_cell.length_b   1.000
_cell.length_c   1.000
_cell.angle_alpha   90.00
_cell.angle_beta   90.00
_cell.angle_gamma   90.00
#
_symmetry.space_group_name_H-M   'P 1'
#
loop_
_entity.id
_entity.type
_entity.pdbx_description
1 polymer ?
#
loop_
_entity_poly.entity_id
_entity_poly.type
_entity_poly.pdbx_seq_one_letter_code
_entity_poly.pdbx_strand_id
1 'polypeptide(L)'
;MYAVASLDEGMEWAADTFGVPAAYGGEHVDLGTRNALLSLGSTYLEIIAPDPAQAQEGNAGAQFANLTSGGMVTWAAEGDLNAIAQALESAGVSTQGPNPTQRKTESGDLLVWDLLFPIGSRHG
;
A
#
# COMPACT_ATOMS: atom_id res chain seq x y z
N MET A 1 1.35 1.43 6.19
CA MET A 1 0.23 1.72 5.27
C MET A 1 -1.02 2.01 6.10
N TYR A 2 -1.66 3.12 5.84
CA TYR A 2 -2.88 3.58 6.49
C TYR A 2 -4.01 3.60 5.47
N ALA A 3 -5.03 2.78 5.66
CA ALA A 3 -6.14 2.66 4.72
C ALA A 3 -7.29 3.59 5.12
N VAL A 4 -7.93 4.19 4.11
CA VAL A 4 -9.08 5.10 4.24
C VAL A 4 -10.08 4.83 3.13
N ALA A 5 -11.34 5.21 3.32
CA ALA A 5 -12.36 5.14 2.26
C ALA A 5 -12.22 6.25 1.22
N SER A 6 -11.71 7.42 1.63
CA SER A 6 -11.46 8.58 0.78
C SER A 6 -10.01 9.04 0.92
N LEU A 7 -9.29 9.14 -0.20
CA LEU A 7 -7.90 9.60 -0.18
C LEU A 7 -7.79 11.04 0.30
N ASP A 8 -8.72 11.90 -0.09
CA ASP A 8 -8.72 13.31 0.29
C ASP A 8 -8.86 13.47 1.81
N GLU A 9 -9.80 12.73 2.44
CA GLU A 9 -9.95 12.70 3.90
C GLU A 9 -8.70 12.15 4.60
N GLY A 10 -8.06 11.14 4.02
CA GLY A 10 -6.80 10.59 4.54
C GLY A 10 -5.65 11.59 4.47
N MET A 11 -5.56 12.38 3.41
CA MET A 11 -4.55 13.42 3.25
C MET A 11 -4.80 14.59 4.24
N GLU A 12 -6.05 14.99 4.46
CA GLU A 12 -6.44 16.00 5.47
C GLU A 12 -6.08 15.50 6.88
N TRP A 13 -6.45 14.25 7.20
CA TRP A 13 -6.07 13.63 8.48
C TRP A 13 -4.55 13.64 8.70
N ALA A 14 -3.77 13.34 7.68
CA ALA A 14 -2.31 13.35 7.79
C ALA A 14 -1.76 14.75 8.03
N ALA A 15 -2.28 15.76 7.31
CA ALA A 15 -1.89 17.14 7.49
C ALA A 15 -2.21 17.66 8.91
N ASP A 16 -3.41 17.34 9.42
CA ASP A 16 -3.84 17.72 10.77
C ASP A 16 -3.03 17.01 11.87
N THR A 17 -2.72 15.72 11.65
CA THR A 17 -2.02 14.91 12.66
C THR A 17 -0.53 15.21 12.73
N PHE A 18 0.12 15.40 11.58
CA PHE A 18 1.58 15.51 11.49
C PHE A 18 2.06 16.94 11.18
N GLY A 19 1.16 17.85 10.83
CA GLY A 19 1.49 19.23 10.49
C GLY A 19 2.17 19.41 9.13
N VAL A 20 2.19 18.35 8.30
CA VAL A 20 2.76 18.37 6.95
C VAL A 20 1.83 17.64 5.98
N PRO A 21 1.67 18.15 4.74
CA PRO A 21 0.80 17.50 3.76
C PRO A 21 1.43 16.22 3.22
N ALA A 22 0.61 15.20 2.98
CA ALA A 22 0.99 14.08 2.15
C ALA A 22 0.94 14.47 0.67
N ALA A 23 1.87 13.96 -0.13
CA ALA A 23 1.90 14.17 -1.57
C ALA A 23 1.14 13.03 -2.29
N TYR A 24 0.33 13.38 -3.30
CA TYR A 24 -0.30 12.37 -4.14
C TYR A 24 0.78 11.48 -4.79
N GLY A 25 0.64 10.18 -4.64
CA GLY A 25 1.62 9.19 -5.13
C GLY A 25 1.25 8.63 -6.49
N GLY A 26 -0.01 8.31 -6.72
CA GLY A 26 -0.49 7.77 -7.98
C GLY A 26 -1.50 6.64 -7.83
N GLU A 27 -1.78 5.99 -8.97
CA GLU A 27 -2.73 4.91 -9.12
C GLU A 27 -2.00 3.56 -9.18
N HIS A 28 -2.48 2.58 -8.42
CA HIS A 28 -2.03 1.20 -8.56
C HIS A 28 -2.84 0.52 -9.66
N VAL A 29 -2.20 0.34 -10.80
CA VAL A 29 -2.84 -0.24 -11.99
C VAL A 29 -3.40 -1.63 -11.67
N ASP A 30 -4.66 -1.86 -12.04
CA ASP A 30 -5.39 -3.13 -11.86
C ASP A 30 -5.62 -3.57 -10.39
N LEU A 31 -5.26 -2.74 -9.40
CA LEU A 31 -5.53 -3.01 -7.98
C LEU A 31 -6.73 -2.25 -7.43
N GLY A 32 -7.30 -1.32 -8.21
CA GLY A 32 -8.44 -0.50 -7.80
C GLY A 32 -8.11 0.45 -6.64
N THR A 33 -6.83 0.81 -6.46
CA THR A 33 -6.38 1.70 -5.38
C THR A 33 -5.53 2.84 -5.91
N ARG A 34 -5.50 3.94 -5.16
CA ARG A 34 -4.59 5.08 -5.31
C ARG A 34 -4.02 5.45 -3.96
N ASN A 35 -2.90 6.17 -3.95
CA ASN A 35 -2.24 6.51 -2.70
C ASN A 35 -1.72 7.94 -2.63
N ALA A 36 -1.42 8.36 -1.40
CA ALA A 36 -0.60 9.51 -1.09
C ALA A 36 0.51 9.10 -0.12
N LEU A 37 1.62 9.80 -0.16
CA LEU A 37 2.83 9.48 0.60
C LEU A 37 3.20 10.66 1.51
N LEU A 38 3.34 10.38 2.80
CA LEU A 38 3.90 11.31 3.78
C LEU A 38 5.34 10.89 4.07
N SER A 39 6.31 11.72 3.67
CA SER A 39 7.73 11.45 3.93
C SER A 39 8.06 11.54 5.42
N LEU A 40 8.77 10.54 5.91
CA LEU A 40 9.28 10.47 7.28
C LEU A 40 10.83 10.41 7.30
N GLY A 41 11.47 11.00 6.29
CA GLY A 41 12.91 10.94 6.09
C GLY A 41 13.33 9.75 5.24
N SER A 42 13.91 8.72 5.84
CA SER A 42 14.31 7.49 5.13
C SER A 42 13.18 6.49 4.88
N THR A 43 11.99 6.77 5.37
CA THR A 43 10.77 5.96 5.20
C THR A 43 9.57 6.87 4.90
N TYR A 44 8.40 6.29 4.75
CA TYR A 44 7.17 7.04 4.51
C TYR A 44 5.95 6.34 5.12
N LEU A 45 4.93 7.13 5.42
CA LEU A 45 3.59 6.63 5.64
C LEU A 45 2.83 6.67 4.32
N GLU A 46 2.38 5.51 3.86
CA GLU A 46 1.48 5.42 2.71
C GLU A 46 0.03 5.50 3.20
N ILE A 47 -0.72 6.43 2.63
CA ILE A 47 -2.16 6.56 2.79
C ILE A 47 -2.79 5.94 1.52
N ILE A 48 -3.57 4.89 1.68
CA ILE A 48 -4.16 4.15 0.56
C ILE A 48 -5.69 4.22 0.61
N ALA A 49 -6.31 4.39 -0.54
CA ALA A 49 -7.75 4.45 -0.71
C ALA A 49 -8.20 3.74 -1.98
N PRO A 50 -9.50 3.40 -2.12
CA PRO A 50 -10.07 3.01 -3.40
C PRO A 50 -9.83 4.09 -4.46
N ASP A 51 -9.56 3.65 -5.68
CA ASP A 51 -9.51 4.53 -6.84
C ASP A 51 -10.86 4.49 -7.57
N PRO A 52 -11.65 5.57 -7.54
CA PRO A 52 -12.96 5.56 -8.18
C PRO A 52 -12.92 5.48 -9.72
N ALA A 53 -11.75 5.71 -10.33
CA ALA A 53 -11.55 5.60 -11.77
C ALA A 53 -11.34 4.14 -12.23
N GLN A 54 -11.08 3.22 -11.30
CA GLN A 54 -10.86 1.80 -11.59
C GLN A 54 -12.03 0.93 -11.11
N ALA A 55 -12.22 -0.23 -11.74
CA ALA A 55 -13.18 -1.23 -11.26
C ALA A 55 -12.82 -1.68 -9.84
N GLN A 56 -13.81 -1.74 -8.95
CA GLN A 56 -13.61 -2.12 -7.55
C GLN A 56 -13.91 -3.61 -7.31
N GLU A 57 -14.79 -4.21 -8.11
CA GLU A 57 -15.19 -5.61 -7.94
C GLU A 57 -14.00 -6.56 -8.12
N GLY A 58 -13.72 -7.33 -7.06
CA GLY A 58 -12.60 -8.28 -7.04
C GLY A 58 -11.22 -7.66 -6.79
N ASN A 59 -11.11 -6.35 -6.69
CA ASN A 59 -9.85 -5.61 -6.49
C ASN A 59 -9.58 -5.28 -5.01
N ALA A 60 -8.33 -4.97 -4.70
CA ALA A 60 -7.91 -4.59 -3.35
C ALA A 60 -8.65 -3.35 -2.83
N GLY A 61 -8.99 -2.40 -3.70
CA GLY A 61 -9.74 -1.20 -3.36
C GLY A 61 -11.09 -1.47 -2.72
N ALA A 62 -11.77 -2.55 -3.12
CA ALA A 62 -13.08 -2.92 -2.56
C ALA A 62 -13.03 -3.14 -1.03
N GLN A 63 -11.89 -3.57 -0.48
CA GLN A 63 -11.71 -3.79 0.96
C GLN A 63 -11.77 -2.49 1.76
N PHE A 64 -11.44 -1.37 1.14
CA PHE A 64 -11.34 -0.06 1.80
C PHE A 64 -12.58 0.81 1.57
N ALA A 65 -13.40 0.49 0.56
CA ALA A 65 -14.52 1.33 0.13
C ALA A 65 -15.58 1.58 1.23
N ASN A 66 -15.72 0.67 2.18
CA ASN A 66 -16.72 0.73 3.24
C ASN A 66 -16.11 1.01 4.63
N LEU A 67 -14.87 1.47 4.70
CA LEU A 67 -14.27 1.85 5.98
C LEU A 67 -15.01 3.06 6.57
N THR A 68 -15.43 2.95 7.81
CA THR A 68 -16.06 4.04 8.56
C THR A 68 -15.04 4.94 9.24
N SER A 69 -13.80 4.49 9.35
CA SER A 69 -12.65 5.25 9.85
C SER A 69 -11.37 4.70 9.25
N GLY A 70 -10.36 5.54 9.09
CA GLY A 70 -9.04 5.10 8.67
C GLY A 70 -8.33 4.26 9.74
N GLY A 71 -7.38 3.44 9.30
CA GLY A 71 -6.59 2.62 10.21
C GLY A 71 -5.31 2.05 9.58
N MET A 72 -4.36 1.68 10.44
CA MET A 72 -3.15 0.96 10.03
C MET A 72 -3.53 -0.47 9.61
N VAL A 73 -3.17 -0.86 8.39
CA VAL A 73 -3.54 -2.17 7.82
C VAL A 73 -2.35 -3.09 7.61
N THR A 74 -1.18 -2.53 7.28
CA THR A 74 0.03 -3.33 7.07
C THR A 74 1.27 -2.44 7.06
N TRP A 75 2.43 -3.06 6.95
CA TRP A 75 3.73 -2.42 6.75
C TRP A 75 4.46 -3.14 5.62
N ALA A 76 5.45 -2.48 5.04
CA ALA A 76 6.36 -3.06 4.07
C ALA A 76 7.81 -2.74 4.48
N ALA A 77 8.72 -3.66 4.18
CA ALA A 77 10.16 -3.45 4.33
C ALA A 77 10.85 -3.76 3.01
N GLU A 78 11.88 -2.97 2.71
CA GLU A 78 12.73 -3.18 1.55
C GLU A 78 13.82 -4.22 1.85
N GLY A 79 14.18 -5.04 0.86
CA GLY A 79 15.25 -6.01 0.99
C GLY A 79 15.41 -6.90 -0.24
N ASP A 80 16.37 -7.82 -0.17
CA ASP A 80 16.52 -8.89 -1.16
C ASP A 80 15.38 -9.92 -0.97
N LEU A 81 14.36 -9.83 -1.81
CA LEU A 81 13.15 -10.63 -1.68
C LEU A 81 13.39 -12.11 -1.83
N ASN A 82 14.38 -12.53 -2.64
CA ASN A 82 14.72 -13.95 -2.79
C ASN A 82 15.39 -14.50 -1.53
N ALA A 83 16.32 -13.75 -0.95
CA ALA A 83 16.95 -14.12 0.31
C ALA A 83 15.93 -14.14 1.46
N ILE A 84 15.01 -13.17 1.50
CA ILE A 84 13.94 -13.11 2.50
C ILE A 84 12.99 -14.30 2.35
N ALA A 85 12.57 -14.64 1.12
CA ALA A 85 11.70 -15.78 0.87
C ALA A 85 12.34 -17.09 1.37
N GLN A 86 13.61 -17.34 1.04
CA GLN A 86 14.33 -18.51 1.51
C GLN A 86 14.44 -18.59 3.04
N ALA A 87 14.70 -17.45 3.69
CA ALA A 87 14.79 -17.38 5.15
C ALA A 87 13.43 -17.69 5.81
N LEU A 88 12.34 -17.13 5.28
CA LEU A 88 10.97 -17.36 5.75
C LEU A 88 10.57 -18.83 5.58
N GLU A 89 10.79 -19.41 4.40
CA GLU A 89 10.51 -20.82 4.13
C GLU A 89 11.30 -21.75 5.05
N SER A 90 12.58 -21.45 5.29
CA SER A 90 13.42 -22.20 6.24
C SER A 90 12.90 -22.11 7.67
N ALA A 91 12.22 -21.03 8.02
CA ALA A 91 11.54 -20.84 9.30
C ALA A 91 10.11 -21.43 9.34
N GLY A 92 9.66 -22.09 8.27
CA GLY A 92 8.33 -22.69 8.17
C GLY A 92 7.21 -21.68 7.80
N VAL A 93 7.58 -20.50 7.33
CA VAL A 93 6.62 -19.49 6.86
C VAL A 93 6.56 -19.53 5.35
N SER A 94 5.42 -19.95 4.79
CA SER A 94 5.19 -19.94 3.35
C SER A 94 5.13 -18.51 2.82
N THR A 95 5.55 -18.32 1.56
CA THR A 95 5.51 -17.00 0.91
C THR A 95 4.75 -17.04 -0.41
N GLN A 96 4.26 -15.89 -0.83
CA GLN A 96 3.70 -15.65 -2.16
C GLN A 96 4.48 -14.52 -2.83
N GLY A 97 5.01 -14.78 -4.00
CA GLY A 97 5.87 -13.87 -4.75
C GLY A 97 7.34 -14.33 -4.76
N PRO A 98 8.27 -13.46 -5.18
CA PRO A 98 8.07 -12.06 -5.59
C PRO A 98 7.13 -11.91 -6.78
N ASN A 99 6.18 -10.98 -6.70
CA ASN A 99 5.25 -10.66 -7.78
C ASN A 99 5.46 -9.21 -8.23
N PRO A 100 5.53 -8.93 -9.54
CA PRO A 100 5.66 -7.58 -10.03
C PRO A 100 4.40 -6.76 -9.71
N THR A 101 4.64 -5.53 -9.30
CA THR A 101 3.60 -4.54 -9.00
C THR A 101 3.99 -3.21 -9.63
N GLN A 102 3.03 -2.38 -9.95
CA GLN A 102 3.29 -1.10 -10.58
C GLN A 102 2.33 -0.01 -10.09
N ARG A 103 2.80 1.21 -10.14
CA ARG A 103 2.03 2.41 -9.87
C ARG A 103 2.28 3.43 -10.96
N LYS A 104 1.23 4.08 -11.42
CA LYS A 104 1.31 5.20 -12.33
C LYS A 104 1.36 6.50 -11.53
N THR A 105 2.37 7.31 -11.76
CA THR A 105 2.51 8.64 -11.15
C THR A 105 1.56 9.64 -11.79
N GLU A 106 1.40 10.80 -11.17
CA GLU A 106 0.64 11.93 -11.73
C GLU A 106 1.20 12.40 -13.09
N SER A 107 2.52 12.32 -13.30
CA SER A 107 3.17 12.61 -14.59
C SER A 107 2.95 11.54 -15.66
N GLY A 108 2.38 10.39 -15.29
CA GLY A 108 2.13 9.26 -16.18
C GLY A 108 3.25 8.24 -16.24
N ASP A 109 4.34 8.42 -15.48
CA ASP A 109 5.44 7.47 -15.41
C ASP A 109 5.02 6.21 -14.63
N LEU A 110 5.50 5.04 -15.07
CA LEU A 110 5.31 3.79 -14.36
C LEU A 110 6.49 3.52 -13.42
N LEU A 111 6.19 3.38 -12.15
CA LEU A 111 7.10 2.82 -11.15
C LEU A 111 6.79 1.34 -11.00
N VAL A 112 7.80 0.49 -11.08
CA VAL A 112 7.67 -0.96 -11.01
C VAL A 112 8.55 -1.50 -9.88
N TRP A 113 7.99 -2.43 -9.08
CA TRP A 113 8.71 -3.13 -8.02
C TRP A 113 8.09 -4.52 -7.81
N ASP A 114 8.78 -5.37 -7.08
CA ASP A 114 8.26 -6.68 -6.71
C ASP A 114 7.75 -6.67 -5.27
N LEU A 115 6.72 -7.47 -5.00
CA LEU A 115 6.16 -7.69 -3.66
C LEU A 115 6.24 -9.16 -3.29
N LEU A 116 6.69 -9.42 -2.06
CA LEU A 116 6.70 -10.73 -1.42
C LEU A 116 5.76 -10.68 -0.20
N PHE A 117 4.84 -11.63 -0.13
CA PHE A 117 3.89 -11.73 0.97
C PHE A 117 4.14 -13.00 1.79
N PRO A 118 4.43 -12.91 3.09
CA PRO A 118 4.33 -14.05 3.99
C PRO A 118 2.88 -14.54 4.05
N ILE A 119 2.67 -15.86 3.89
CA ILE A 119 1.36 -16.50 4.01
C ILE A 119 1.27 -17.12 5.40
N GLY A 120 0.34 -16.66 6.20
CA GLY A 120 0.11 -17.16 7.54
C GLY A 120 -0.95 -16.36 8.27
N SER A 121 -1.32 -16.78 9.47
CA SER A 121 -2.23 -16.02 10.30
C SER A 121 -1.62 -14.65 10.62
N ARG A 122 -2.25 -13.60 10.16
CA ARG A 122 -1.89 -12.20 10.47
C ARG A 122 -2.26 -11.83 11.92
N HIS A 123 -2.21 -12.79 12.82
CA HIS A 123 -2.44 -12.58 14.24
C HIS A 123 -1.08 -12.34 14.90
N GLY A 124 -0.72 -11.06 14.96
CA GLY A 124 0.28 -10.56 15.88
C GLY A 124 -0.40 -10.10 17.15
#